data_f3430f120f9cc5e767404645ed136c0b
#
_entry.id   f3430f120f9cc5e767404645ed136c0b
#
_cell.length_a   1.000
_cell.length_b   1.000
_cell.length_c   1.000
_cell.angle_alpha   90.00
_cell.angle_beta   90.00
_cell.angle_gamma   90.00
#
_symmetry.space_group_name_H-M   'P 1'
#
loop_
_entity.id
_entity.type
_entity.pdbx_description
1 polymer ?
#
loop_
_entity_poly.entity_id
_entity_poly.type
_entity_poly.pdbx_seq_one_letter_code
_entity_poly.pdbx_strand_id
1 'polypeptide(L)'
;MKRAGLFALCFVLIASAELVTNFVDPAYGLSLHAIVMIFMLALSASKHSDSRTSNMLLSLSLAPLIRVTSLSLPLTHLPRYSWYLVAGATLMLAALALARVQGIGLCEVGVKFSNPLVQVAVGLTGIPFGLAEYEILRPEPLATGPFSELALLALAIIVFTGFAEELIFRGLMQRSAVEALGPRVGVLGVNAVFAVLHVGWLSILDLLFVFSIGVFFGFVVLKTGSIMGVSISHGITNVVLFLVAPSMAVAQGL
;
A
#
# COMPACT_ATOMS: atom_id res chain seq x y z
N MET A 1 8.07 8.20 -25.74
CA MET A 1 7.71 6.83 -25.26
C MET A 1 6.21 6.80 -25.02
N LYS A 2 5.47 5.74 -25.40
CA LYS A 2 4.04 5.63 -25.05
C LYS A 2 3.89 5.51 -23.53
N ARG A 3 2.83 6.10 -22.93
CA ARG A 3 2.61 6.10 -21.46
C ARG A 3 2.71 4.71 -20.83
N ALA A 4 2.17 3.67 -21.51
CA ALA A 4 2.26 2.29 -21.07
C ALA A 4 3.71 1.77 -20.98
N GLY A 5 4.57 2.11 -21.95
CA GLY A 5 5.97 1.75 -21.91
C GLY A 5 6.74 2.47 -20.78
N LEU A 6 6.35 3.72 -20.47
CA LEU A 6 6.92 4.44 -19.34
C LEU A 6 6.50 3.84 -18.00
N PHE A 7 5.22 3.49 -17.86
CA PHE A 7 4.71 2.78 -16.67
C PHE A 7 5.44 1.45 -16.46
N ALA A 8 5.56 0.65 -17.54
CA ALA A 8 6.28 -0.64 -17.49
C ALA A 8 7.75 -0.47 -17.08
N LEU A 9 8.44 0.56 -17.60
CA LEU A 9 9.80 0.87 -17.17
C LEU A 9 9.85 1.20 -15.66
N CYS A 10 8.96 2.07 -15.17
CA CYS A 10 8.90 2.42 -13.76
C CYS A 10 8.60 1.19 -12.89
N PHE A 11 7.68 0.32 -13.31
CA PHE A 11 7.40 -0.94 -12.63
C PHE A 11 8.64 -1.84 -12.56
N VAL A 12 9.36 -2.04 -13.67
CA VAL A 12 10.58 -2.86 -13.70
C VAL A 12 11.65 -2.27 -12.78
N LEU A 13 11.83 -0.96 -12.76
CA LEU A 13 12.79 -0.30 -11.87
C LEU A 13 12.43 -0.49 -10.38
N ILE A 14 11.14 -0.34 -10.01
CA ILE A 14 10.67 -0.59 -8.64
C ILE A 14 10.89 -2.07 -8.28
N ALA A 15 10.48 -3.00 -9.15
CA ALA A 15 10.64 -4.43 -8.91
C ALA A 15 12.11 -4.83 -8.76
N SER A 16 12.99 -4.27 -9.59
CA SER A 16 14.44 -4.51 -9.48
C SER A 16 15.00 -3.99 -8.15
N ALA A 17 14.57 -2.81 -7.71
CA ALA A 17 14.98 -2.26 -6.41
C ALA A 17 14.49 -3.15 -5.26
N GLU A 18 13.24 -3.66 -5.30
CA GLU A 18 12.73 -4.62 -4.32
C GLU A 18 13.51 -5.93 -4.29
N LEU A 19 13.84 -6.48 -5.45
CA LEU A 19 14.65 -7.70 -5.52
C LEU A 19 16.04 -7.47 -4.92
N VAL A 20 16.68 -6.34 -5.21
CA VAL A 20 17.98 -6.02 -4.60
C VAL A 20 17.85 -5.83 -3.09
N THR A 21 16.78 -5.16 -2.63
CA THR A 21 16.53 -4.97 -1.18
C THR A 21 16.43 -6.30 -0.42
N ASN A 22 15.75 -7.29 -1.00
CA ASN A 22 15.42 -8.52 -0.29
C ASN A 22 16.38 -9.68 -0.55
N PHE A 23 17.11 -9.68 -1.68
CA PHE A 23 17.97 -10.81 -2.07
C PHE A 23 19.46 -10.48 -2.19
N VAL A 24 19.83 -9.19 -2.16
CA VAL A 24 21.24 -8.77 -2.27
C VAL A 24 21.68 -8.02 -1.02
N ASP A 25 21.20 -6.79 -0.84
CA ASP A 25 21.54 -5.96 0.32
C ASP A 25 20.49 -4.83 0.48
N PRO A 26 19.92 -4.65 1.69
CA PRO A 26 18.94 -3.61 1.95
C PRO A 26 19.44 -2.18 1.69
N ALA A 27 20.73 -1.87 1.92
CA ALA A 27 21.27 -0.52 1.71
C ALA A 27 21.41 -0.20 0.20
N TYR A 28 21.81 -1.19 -0.62
CA TYR A 28 21.81 -1.02 -2.07
C TYR A 28 20.39 -0.88 -2.62
N GLY A 29 19.44 -1.70 -2.11
CA GLY A 29 18.04 -1.60 -2.46
C GLY A 29 17.45 -0.23 -2.11
N LEU A 30 17.72 0.27 -0.91
CA LEU A 30 17.31 1.61 -0.47
C LEU A 30 17.86 2.71 -1.40
N SER A 31 19.13 2.61 -1.76
CA SER A 31 19.78 3.55 -2.69
C SER A 31 19.11 3.53 -4.06
N LEU A 32 18.77 2.33 -4.59
CA LEU A 32 18.04 2.19 -5.84
C LEU A 32 16.64 2.78 -5.76
N HIS A 33 15.89 2.55 -4.66
CA HIS A 33 14.58 3.17 -4.46
C HIS A 33 14.67 4.70 -4.47
N ALA A 34 15.67 5.28 -3.80
CA ALA A 34 15.89 6.72 -3.81
C ALA A 34 16.20 7.25 -5.23
N ILE A 35 17.06 6.57 -5.98
CA ILE A 35 17.37 6.93 -7.38
C ILE A 35 16.12 6.83 -8.27
N VAL A 36 15.36 5.76 -8.16
CA VAL A 36 14.11 5.55 -8.93
C VAL A 36 13.09 6.63 -8.60
N MET A 37 12.95 7.00 -7.33
CA MET A 37 12.07 8.09 -6.90
C MET A 37 12.48 9.42 -7.54
N ILE A 38 13.78 9.80 -7.43
CA ILE A 38 14.31 11.04 -8.03
C ILE A 38 14.11 11.03 -9.55
N PHE A 39 14.36 9.90 -10.21
CA PHE A 39 14.14 9.74 -11.65
C PHE A 39 12.68 10.01 -12.04
N MET A 40 11.70 9.43 -11.32
CA MET A 40 10.29 9.67 -11.57
C MET A 40 9.89 11.12 -11.35
N LEU A 41 10.37 11.74 -10.27
CA LEU A 41 10.11 13.15 -9.96
C LEU A 41 10.70 14.07 -11.02
N ALA A 42 11.93 13.84 -11.47
CA ALA A 42 12.57 14.59 -12.54
C ALA A 42 11.82 14.47 -13.87
N LEU A 43 11.39 13.26 -14.23
CA LEU A 43 10.58 13.05 -15.44
C LEU A 43 9.22 13.74 -15.34
N SER A 44 8.57 13.70 -14.17
CA SER A 44 7.28 14.36 -13.97
C SER A 44 7.35 15.88 -14.15
N ALA A 45 8.47 16.48 -13.75
CA ALA A 45 8.73 17.91 -13.88
C ALA A 45 9.23 18.33 -15.25
N SER A 46 9.50 17.40 -16.17
CA SER A 46 10.04 17.69 -17.48
C SER A 46 9.01 18.38 -18.38
N LYS A 47 9.46 19.31 -19.23
CA LYS A 47 8.62 20.01 -20.23
C LYS A 47 7.97 19.07 -21.27
N HIS A 48 8.43 17.83 -21.35
CA HIS A 48 7.91 16.83 -22.29
C HIS A 48 6.79 15.96 -21.69
N SER A 49 6.50 16.10 -20.39
CA SER A 49 5.42 15.39 -19.69
C SER A 49 4.13 16.20 -19.77
N ASP A 50 3.08 15.60 -20.32
CA ASP A 50 1.73 16.13 -20.16
C ASP A 50 1.20 15.89 -18.74
N SER A 51 0.11 16.55 -18.34
CA SER A 51 -0.43 16.49 -16.99
C SER A 51 -0.78 15.06 -16.53
N ARG A 52 -1.31 14.21 -17.43
CA ARG A 52 -1.63 12.81 -17.08
C ARG A 52 -0.38 11.97 -16.84
N THR A 53 0.65 12.17 -17.66
CA THR A 53 1.94 11.49 -17.49
C THR A 53 2.64 11.97 -16.22
N SER A 54 2.64 13.27 -15.97
CA SER A 54 3.21 13.87 -14.76
C SER A 54 2.52 13.34 -13.51
N ASN A 55 1.18 13.37 -13.44
CA ASN A 55 0.42 12.87 -12.29
C ASN A 55 0.65 11.37 -12.05
N MET A 56 0.74 10.57 -13.11
CA MET A 56 1.05 9.14 -13.00
C MET A 56 2.44 8.91 -12.40
N LEU A 57 3.46 9.62 -12.87
CA LEU A 57 4.83 9.50 -12.35
C LEU A 57 4.94 9.99 -10.90
N LEU A 58 4.32 11.13 -10.57
CA LEU A 58 4.25 11.66 -9.21
C LEU A 58 3.58 10.66 -8.26
N SER A 59 2.47 10.06 -8.67
CA SER A 59 1.80 9.07 -7.83
C SER A 59 2.61 7.77 -7.70
N LEU A 60 3.25 7.29 -8.78
CA LEU A 60 4.11 6.12 -8.74
C LEU A 60 5.35 6.32 -7.85
N SER A 61 5.86 7.56 -7.71
CA SER A 61 7.00 7.84 -6.83
C SER A 61 6.72 7.59 -5.34
N LEU A 62 5.45 7.46 -4.95
CA LEU A 62 5.09 7.05 -3.59
C LEU A 62 5.50 5.60 -3.29
N ALA A 63 5.58 4.71 -4.30
CA ALA A 63 6.01 3.33 -4.06
C ALA A 63 7.47 3.23 -3.57
N PRO A 64 8.47 3.79 -4.25
CA PRO A 64 9.82 3.84 -3.67
C PRO A 64 9.91 4.70 -2.40
N LEU A 65 9.07 5.74 -2.22
CA LEU A 65 9.03 6.51 -0.97
C LEU A 65 8.61 5.64 0.22
N ILE A 66 7.68 4.69 0.05
CA ILE A 66 7.34 3.72 1.09
C ILE A 66 8.59 3.00 1.59
N ARG A 67 9.44 2.51 0.68
CA ARG A 67 10.67 1.81 1.04
C ARG A 67 11.72 2.73 1.66
N VAL A 68 11.92 3.90 1.08
CA VAL A 68 12.83 4.90 1.66
C VAL A 68 12.41 5.22 3.08
N THR A 69 11.13 5.48 3.34
CA THR A 69 10.63 5.79 4.68
C THR A 69 10.76 4.59 5.61
N SER A 70 10.35 3.40 5.18
CA SER A 70 10.29 2.21 6.05
C SER A 70 11.67 1.66 6.43
N LEU A 71 12.68 1.81 5.57
CA LEU A 71 14.03 1.27 5.80
C LEU A 71 15.00 2.31 6.41
N SER A 72 14.72 3.62 6.26
CA SER A 72 15.63 4.68 6.75
C SER A 72 15.37 5.09 8.20
N LEU A 73 14.22 4.74 8.77
CA LEU A 73 13.86 5.17 10.11
C LEU A 73 14.58 4.32 11.18
N PRO A 74 15.39 4.92 12.06
CA PRO A 74 16.13 4.22 13.12
C PRO A 74 15.20 3.89 14.29
N LEU A 75 14.19 3.05 14.08
CA LEU A 75 13.17 2.72 15.07
C LEU A 75 13.53 1.51 15.94
N THR A 76 14.78 1.02 15.89
CA THR A 76 15.24 -0.18 16.60
C THR A 76 15.10 -0.10 18.13
N HIS A 77 15.07 1.12 18.69
CA HIS A 77 14.91 1.36 20.13
C HIS A 77 13.46 1.62 20.56
N LEU A 78 12.53 1.68 19.60
CA LEU A 78 11.11 1.92 19.85
C LEU A 78 10.31 0.60 19.77
N PRO A 79 9.15 0.52 20.44
CA PRO A 79 8.25 -0.61 20.26
C PRO A 79 7.90 -0.81 18.77
N ARG A 80 7.73 -2.06 18.34
CA ARG A 80 7.45 -2.40 16.93
C ARG A 80 6.26 -1.62 16.34
N TYR A 81 5.24 -1.33 17.13
CA TYR A 81 4.08 -0.55 16.69
C TYR A 81 4.40 0.92 16.37
N SER A 82 5.47 1.48 16.92
CA SER A 82 5.89 2.86 16.61
C SER A 82 6.25 3.01 15.13
N TRP A 83 6.69 1.92 14.50
CA TRP A 83 6.96 1.91 13.07
C TRP A 83 5.71 2.25 12.25
N TYR A 84 4.55 1.66 12.58
CA TYR A 84 3.29 1.96 11.89
C TYR A 84 2.88 3.42 12.05
N LEU A 85 3.06 3.98 13.27
CA LEU A 85 2.73 5.37 13.55
C LEU A 85 3.64 6.33 12.76
N VAL A 86 4.95 6.15 12.87
CA VAL A 86 5.92 7.10 12.30
C VAL A 86 5.96 6.98 10.77
N ALA A 87 6.13 5.78 10.24
CA ALA A 87 6.16 5.56 8.79
C ALA A 87 4.81 5.87 8.15
N GLY A 88 3.72 5.36 8.72
CA GLY A 88 2.38 5.56 8.19
C GLY A 88 1.91 7.01 8.22
N ALA A 89 2.17 7.76 9.31
CA ALA A 89 1.85 9.19 9.36
C ALA A 89 2.64 9.99 8.33
N THR A 90 3.94 9.69 8.16
CA THR A 90 4.78 10.34 7.16
C THR A 90 4.26 10.08 5.74
N LEU A 91 3.92 8.84 5.42
CA LEU A 91 3.38 8.44 4.12
C LEU A 91 2.00 9.04 3.86
N MET A 92 1.15 9.11 4.88
CA MET A 92 -0.16 9.77 4.77
C MET A 92 -0.02 11.26 4.50
N LEU A 93 0.89 11.95 5.19
CA LEU A 93 1.19 13.36 4.93
C LEU A 93 1.73 13.58 3.51
N ALA A 94 2.62 12.71 3.04
CA ALA A 94 3.13 12.75 1.67
C ALA A 94 2.01 12.55 0.64
N ALA A 95 1.10 11.60 0.87
CA ALA A 95 -0.06 11.37 0.01
C ALA A 95 -1.01 12.58 -0.03
N LEU A 96 -1.31 13.19 1.11
CA LEU A 96 -2.15 14.38 1.19
C LEU A 96 -1.47 15.60 0.53
N ALA A 97 -0.17 15.76 0.71
CA ALA A 97 0.59 16.81 0.02
C ALA A 97 0.56 16.61 -1.50
N LEU A 98 0.75 15.36 -1.97
CA LEU A 98 0.68 15.05 -3.38
C LEU A 98 -0.71 15.28 -3.96
N ALA A 99 -1.78 14.90 -3.25
CA ALA A 99 -3.16 15.21 -3.68
C ALA A 99 -3.35 16.71 -3.90
N ARG A 100 -2.84 17.55 -2.99
CA ARG A 100 -2.89 19.01 -3.13
C ARG A 100 -2.08 19.52 -4.33
N VAL A 101 -0.87 18.98 -4.56
CA VAL A 101 -0.04 19.33 -5.71
C VAL A 101 -0.74 18.98 -7.02
N GLN A 102 -1.46 17.87 -7.07
CA GLN A 102 -2.26 17.44 -8.22
C GLN A 102 -3.60 18.18 -8.36
N GLY A 103 -3.96 19.02 -7.38
CA GLY A 103 -5.24 19.72 -7.35
C GLY A 103 -6.44 18.81 -7.08
N ILE A 104 -6.24 17.68 -6.41
CA ILE A 104 -7.26 16.65 -6.16
C ILE A 104 -7.80 16.79 -4.73
N GLY A 105 -9.13 16.90 -4.60
CA GLY A 105 -9.80 16.96 -3.31
C GLY A 105 -10.00 15.59 -2.66
N LEU A 106 -10.25 15.56 -1.33
CA LEU A 106 -10.45 14.32 -0.58
C LEU A 106 -11.58 13.45 -1.14
N CYS A 107 -12.69 14.05 -1.56
CA CYS A 107 -13.79 13.30 -2.20
C CYS A 107 -13.38 12.66 -3.53
N GLU A 108 -12.44 13.29 -4.25
CA GLU A 108 -11.97 12.81 -5.54
C GLU A 108 -10.98 11.66 -5.41
N VAL A 109 -10.16 11.63 -4.35
CA VAL A 109 -9.33 10.47 -4.00
C VAL A 109 -10.14 9.34 -3.36
N GLY A 110 -11.46 9.48 -3.24
CA GLY A 110 -12.37 8.45 -2.76
C GLY A 110 -12.63 8.47 -1.26
N VAL A 111 -12.23 9.51 -0.52
CA VAL A 111 -12.56 9.68 0.90
C VAL A 111 -13.99 10.19 1.01
N LYS A 112 -14.93 9.28 0.79
CA LYS A 112 -16.38 9.53 0.86
C LYS A 112 -17.13 8.23 1.12
N PHE A 113 -18.23 8.29 1.88
CA PHE A 113 -19.12 7.15 2.13
C PHE A 113 -20.22 7.07 1.04
N SER A 114 -19.88 6.53 -0.14
CA SER A 114 -20.88 6.19 -1.15
C SER A 114 -21.37 4.76 -0.93
N ASN A 115 -22.70 4.54 -0.98
CA ASN A 115 -23.32 3.23 -0.76
C ASN A 115 -22.87 2.54 0.55
N PRO A 116 -23.29 3.04 1.74
CA PRO A 116 -22.78 2.57 3.04
C PRO A 116 -22.84 1.04 3.22
N LEU A 117 -23.92 0.40 2.76
CA LEU A 117 -24.07 -1.06 2.83
C LEU A 117 -22.97 -1.79 2.07
N VAL A 118 -22.60 -1.30 0.88
CA VAL A 118 -21.50 -1.87 0.11
C VAL A 118 -20.18 -1.66 0.83
N GLN A 119 -19.94 -0.47 1.42
CA GLN A 119 -18.71 -0.20 2.16
C GLN A 119 -18.58 -1.12 3.39
N VAL A 120 -19.66 -1.35 4.13
CA VAL A 120 -19.68 -2.29 5.26
C VAL A 120 -19.43 -3.72 4.78
N ALA A 121 -20.14 -4.18 3.73
CA ALA A 121 -19.95 -5.52 3.19
C ALA A 121 -18.51 -5.75 2.73
N VAL A 122 -17.91 -4.78 2.03
CA VAL A 122 -16.50 -4.83 1.63
C VAL A 122 -15.59 -4.81 2.86
N GLY A 123 -15.86 -3.96 3.85
CA GLY A 123 -15.08 -3.91 5.09
C GLY A 123 -15.01 -5.26 5.82
N LEU A 124 -16.14 -5.97 5.88
CA LEU A 124 -16.23 -7.29 6.53
C LEU A 124 -15.42 -8.38 5.80
N THR A 125 -15.10 -8.21 4.51
CA THR A 125 -14.22 -9.14 3.79
C THR A 125 -12.80 -9.19 4.36
N GLY A 126 -12.40 -8.20 5.15
CA GLY A 126 -11.10 -8.19 5.82
C GLY A 126 -10.91 -9.35 6.80
N ILE A 127 -12.00 -9.87 7.41
CA ILE A 127 -11.90 -11.01 8.33
C ILE A 127 -11.45 -12.29 7.59
N PRO A 128 -12.17 -12.80 6.58
CA PRO A 128 -11.72 -13.98 5.85
C PRO A 128 -10.39 -13.76 5.11
N PHE A 129 -10.09 -12.54 4.64
CA PHE A 129 -8.81 -12.27 4.02
C PHE A 129 -7.65 -12.37 5.02
N GLY A 130 -7.78 -11.78 6.21
CA GLY A 130 -6.75 -11.88 7.23
C GLY A 130 -6.53 -13.30 7.74
N LEU A 131 -7.59 -14.11 7.84
CA LEU A 131 -7.46 -15.53 8.19
C LEU A 131 -6.76 -16.32 7.07
N ALA A 132 -7.11 -16.07 5.80
CA ALA A 132 -6.48 -16.73 4.68
C ALA A 132 -5.00 -16.37 4.55
N GLU A 133 -4.65 -15.11 4.71
CA GLU A 133 -3.26 -14.64 4.69
C GLU A 133 -2.45 -15.17 5.88
N TYR A 134 -3.09 -15.30 7.06
CA TYR A 134 -2.47 -15.94 8.21
C TYR A 134 -2.11 -17.40 7.93
N GLU A 135 -2.95 -18.18 7.26
CA GLU A 135 -2.62 -19.55 6.87
C GLU A 135 -1.44 -19.64 5.90
N ILE A 136 -1.22 -18.60 5.10
CA ILE A 136 -0.09 -18.51 4.16
C ILE A 136 1.20 -18.16 4.88
N LEU A 137 1.17 -17.14 5.76
CA LEU A 137 2.37 -16.53 6.33
C LEU A 137 2.70 -17.01 7.74
N ARG A 138 1.68 -17.32 8.55
CA ARG A 138 1.78 -17.72 9.97
C ARG A 138 2.76 -16.85 10.78
N PRO A 139 2.61 -15.51 10.76
CA PRO A 139 3.49 -14.64 11.50
C PRO A 139 3.27 -14.79 13.02
N GLU A 140 4.31 -14.50 13.79
CA GLU A 140 4.16 -14.34 15.24
C GLU A 140 3.30 -13.11 15.58
N PRO A 141 2.64 -13.07 16.75
CA PRO A 141 1.90 -11.90 17.20
C PRO A 141 2.79 -10.65 17.20
N LEU A 142 2.30 -9.58 16.59
CA LEU A 142 3.02 -8.29 16.54
C LEU A 142 3.25 -7.72 17.94
N ALA A 143 2.30 -7.91 18.85
CA ALA A 143 2.38 -7.55 20.26
C ALA A 143 1.51 -8.48 21.10
N THR A 144 1.91 -8.63 22.37
CA THR A 144 1.13 -9.27 23.44
C THR A 144 1.01 -8.26 24.58
N GLY A 145 -0.15 -8.19 25.22
CA GLY A 145 -0.35 -7.22 26.31
C GLY A 145 -1.82 -7.03 26.67
N PRO A 146 -2.14 -6.03 27.50
CA PRO A 146 -3.51 -5.74 27.90
C PRO A 146 -4.35 -5.29 26.69
N PHE A 147 -5.65 -5.57 26.77
CA PHE A 147 -6.60 -5.28 25.67
C PHE A 147 -6.54 -3.81 25.20
N SER A 148 -6.35 -2.86 26.13
CA SER A 148 -6.28 -1.43 25.77
C SER A 148 -5.11 -1.09 24.84
N GLU A 149 -3.95 -1.71 25.04
CA GLU A 149 -2.78 -1.51 24.17
C GLU A 149 -2.98 -2.18 22.81
N LEU A 150 -3.53 -3.39 22.80
CA LEU A 150 -3.83 -4.10 21.56
C LEU A 150 -4.91 -3.38 20.74
N ALA A 151 -5.93 -2.78 21.39
CA ALA A 151 -6.95 -2.00 20.73
C ALA A 151 -6.37 -0.70 20.10
N LEU A 152 -5.45 -0.02 20.79
CA LEU A 152 -4.76 1.15 20.25
C LEU A 152 -3.88 0.78 19.06
N LEU A 153 -3.16 -0.35 19.16
CA LEU A 153 -2.36 -0.87 18.06
C LEU A 153 -3.22 -1.26 16.85
N ALA A 154 -4.36 -1.93 17.08
CA ALA A 154 -5.31 -2.28 16.03
C ALA A 154 -5.83 -1.02 15.31
N LEU A 155 -6.17 0.04 16.07
CA LEU A 155 -6.56 1.32 15.49
C LEU A 155 -5.43 1.94 14.66
N ALA A 156 -4.19 1.90 15.16
CA ALA A 156 -3.03 2.39 14.42
C ALA A 156 -2.83 1.62 13.10
N ILE A 157 -2.95 0.30 13.12
CA ILE A 157 -2.88 -0.54 11.91
C ILE A 157 -3.99 -0.15 10.92
N ILE A 158 -5.25 -0.04 11.37
CA ILE A 158 -6.37 0.34 10.49
C ILE A 158 -6.12 1.70 9.83
N VAL A 159 -5.62 2.69 10.57
CA VAL A 159 -5.41 4.05 10.06
C VAL A 159 -4.14 4.14 9.20
N PHE A 160 -3.02 3.63 9.68
CA PHE A 160 -1.71 3.89 9.07
C PHE A 160 -1.24 2.81 8.09
N THR A 161 -1.89 1.64 8.06
CA THR A 161 -1.73 0.69 6.98
C THR A 161 -3.00 0.64 6.12
N GLY A 162 -4.13 0.25 6.68
CA GLY A 162 -5.37 0.11 5.94
C GLY A 162 -5.76 1.38 5.18
N PHE A 163 -5.94 2.52 5.87
CA PHE A 163 -6.39 3.75 5.20
C PHE A 163 -5.26 4.45 4.44
N ALA A 164 -4.05 4.60 5.02
CA ALA A 164 -2.97 5.33 4.37
C ALA A 164 -2.50 4.65 3.08
N GLU A 165 -2.38 3.31 3.08
CA GLU A 165 -2.01 2.57 1.88
C GLU A 165 -3.12 2.61 0.81
N GLU A 166 -4.39 2.48 1.18
CA GLU A 166 -5.48 2.61 0.21
C GLU A 166 -5.57 4.03 -0.38
N LEU A 167 -5.30 5.06 0.40
CA LEU A 167 -5.18 6.44 -0.10
C LEU A 167 -4.06 6.55 -1.15
N ILE A 168 -2.89 5.95 -0.88
CA ILE A 168 -1.74 5.95 -1.80
C ILE A 168 -2.06 5.15 -3.06
N PHE A 169 -2.45 3.87 -2.90
CA PHE A 169 -2.58 2.94 -4.03
C PHE A 169 -3.87 3.14 -4.81
N ARG A 170 -5.01 3.31 -4.16
CA ARG A 170 -6.32 3.43 -4.85
C ARG A 170 -6.72 4.88 -5.06
N GLY A 171 -6.51 5.72 -4.06
CA GLY A 171 -6.85 7.14 -4.13
C GLY A 171 -6.00 7.93 -5.13
N LEU A 172 -4.70 7.72 -5.14
CA LEU A 172 -3.76 8.50 -5.97
C LEU A 172 -3.19 7.69 -7.14
N MET A 173 -2.49 6.59 -6.85
CA MET A 173 -1.72 5.87 -7.85
C MET A 173 -2.62 5.22 -8.91
N GLN A 174 -3.66 4.48 -8.48
CA GLN A 174 -4.62 3.86 -9.39
C GLN A 174 -5.41 4.91 -10.18
N ARG A 175 -5.87 5.99 -9.52
CA ARG A 175 -6.56 7.07 -10.19
C ARG A 175 -5.73 7.62 -11.34
N SER A 176 -4.49 8.05 -11.07
CA SER A 176 -3.58 8.62 -12.07
C SER A 176 -3.22 7.61 -13.17
N ALA A 177 -3.01 6.35 -12.82
CA ALA A 177 -2.73 5.29 -13.79
C ALA A 177 -3.95 4.99 -14.69
N VAL A 178 -5.15 4.98 -14.14
CA VAL A 178 -6.40 4.81 -14.91
C VAL A 178 -6.62 5.96 -15.87
N GLU A 179 -6.38 7.19 -15.44
CA GLU A 179 -6.47 8.39 -16.30
C GLU A 179 -5.44 8.39 -17.44
N ALA A 180 -4.26 7.81 -17.21
CA ALA A 180 -3.17 7.76 -18.18
C ALA A 180 -3.25 6.55 -19.13
N LEU A 181 -3.69 5.37 -18.65
CA LEU A 181 -3.55 4.06 -19.31
C LEU A 181 -4.89 3.36 -19.56
N GLY A 182 -5.97 3.87 -18.98
CA GLY A 182 -7.28 3.22 -18.99
C GLY A 182 -7.49 2.23 -17.82
N PRO A 183 -8.77 1.84 -17.57
CA PRO A 183 -9.15 1.16 -16.33
C PRO A 183 -8.44 -0.18 -16.10
N ARG A 184 -8.38 -1.04 -17.12
CA ARG A 184 -7.80 -2.38 -16.97
C ARG A 184 -6.30 -2.33 -16.68
N VAL A 185 -5.56 -1.57 -17.51
CA VAL A 185 -4.10 -1.46 -17.36
C VAL A 185 -3.74 -0.72 -16.07
N GLY A 186 -4.48 0.35 -15.72
CA GLY A 186 -4.25 1.11 -14.51
C GLY A 186 -4.46 0.28 -13.25
N VAL A 187 -5.58 -0.48 -13.15
CA VAL A 187 -5.84 -1.36 -11.99
C VAL A 187 -4.80 -2.46 -11.89
N LEU A 188 -4.60 -3.24 -12.96
CA LEU A 188 -3.68 -4.37 -12.92
C LEU A 188 -2.24 -3.93 -12.68
N GLY A 189 -1.81 -2.85 -13.33
CA GLY A 189 -0.45 -2.33 -13.17
C GLY A 189 -0.17 -1.83 -11.76
N VAL A 190 -1.07 -1.05 -11.16
CA VAL A 190 -0.87 -0.56 -9.79
C VAL A 190 -0.90 -1.70 -8.77
N ASN A 191 -1.75 -2.70 -8.98
CA ASN A 191 -1.76 -3.85 -8.07
C ASN A 191 -0.54 -4.77 -8.26
N ALA A 192 0.08 -4.80 -9.45
CA ALA A 192 1.39 -5.41 -9.63
C ALA A 192 2.47 -4.66 -8.83
N VAL A 193 2.46 -3.31 -8.83
CA VAL A 193 3.35 -2.51 -7.97
C VAL A 193 3.08 -2.82 -6.49
N PHE A 194 1.82 -2.86 -6.06
CA PHE A 194 1.45 -3.18 -4.68
C PHE A 194 1.96 -4.56 -4.26
N ALA A 195 1.73 -5.59 -5.08
CA ALA A 195 2.20 -6.93 -4.80
C ALA A 195 3.73 -7.03 -4.73
N VAL A 196 4.46 -6.37 -5.64
CA VAL A 196 5.92 -6.44 -5.65
C VAL A 196 6.54 -5.85 -4.38
N LEU A 197 5.88 -4.88 -3.74
CA LEU A 197 6.29 -4.36 -2.43
C LEU A 197 6.12 -5.39 -1.28
N HIS A 198 5.48 -6.53 -1.50
CA HIS A 198 5.34 -7.62 -0.54
C HIS A 198 6.37 -8.75 -0.74
N VAL A 199 7.29 -8.60 -1.70
CA VAL A 199 8.37 -9.60 -1.95
C VAL A 199 9.17 -9.93 -0.67
N GLY A 200 9.27 -9.00 0.27
CA GLY A 200 9.97 -9.20 1.54
C GLY A 200 9.40 -10.32 2.44
N TRP A 201 8.16 -10.77 2.23
CA TRP A 201 7.60 -11.93 2.89
C TRP A 201 8.13 -13.27 2.34
N LEU A 202 8.86 -13.24 1.22
CA LEU A 202 9.49 -14.40 0.57
C LEU A 202 8.51 -15.55 0.27
N SER A 203 7.23 -15.23 0.07
CA SER A 203 6.16 -16.17 -0.21
C SER A 203 5.50 -15.84 -1.55
N ILE A 204 5.60 -16.76 -2.51
CA ILE A 204 4.92 -16.62 -3.81
C ILE A 204 3.40 -16.67 -3.65
N LEU A 205 2.90 -17.50 -2.71
CA LEU A 205 1.47 -17.58 -2.43
C LEU A 205 0.95 -16.26 -1.89
N ASP A 206 1.70 -15.60 -1.01
CA ASP A 206 1.36 -14.28 -0.49
C ASP A 206 1.34 -13.23 -1.60
N LEU A 207 2.34 -13.21 -2.47
CA LEU A 207 2.37 -12.30 -3.63
C LEU A 207 1.13 -12.45 -4.52
N LEU A 208 0.72 -13.68 -4.81
CA LEU A 208 -0.47 -13.95 -5.62
C LEU A 208 -1.75 -13.57 -4.87
N PHE A 209 -1.81 -13.83 -3.56
CA PHE A 209 -2.92 -13.46 -2.70
C PHE A 209 -3.09 -11.94 -2.66
N VAL A 210 -2.03 -11.20 -2.29
CA VAL A 210 -2.01 -9.73 -2.21
C VAL A 210 -2.35 -9.10 -3.56
N PHE A 211 -1.81 -9.62 -4.67
CA PHE A 211 -2.18 -9.17 -6.01
C PHE A 211 -3.67 -9.34 -6.27
N SER A 212 -4.23 -10.51 -5.94
CA SER A 212 -5.64 -10.83 -6.20
C SER A 212 -6.59 -9.96 -5.38
N ILE A 213 -6.30 -9.79 -4.08
CA ILE A 213 -7.07 -8.89 -3.21
C ILE A 213 -6.93 -7.45 -3.67
N GLY A 214 -5.72 -7.06 -4.06
CA GLY A 214 -5.45 -5.73 -4.60
C GLY A 214 -6.29 -5.42 -5.84
N VAL A 215 -6.38 -6.37 -6.77
CA VAL A 215 -7.22 -6.25 -7.98
C VAL A 215 -8.70 -6.16 -7.59
N PHE A 216 -9.18 -6.98 -6.66
CA PHE A 216 -10.53 -6.90 -6.13
C PHE A 216 -10.82 -5.51 -5.56
N PHE A 217 -9.98 -4.98 -4.67
CA PHE A 217 -10.10 -3.62 -4.12
C PHE A 217 -10.09 -2.56 -5.22
N GLY A 218 -9.18 -2.69 -6.18
CA GLY A 218 -9.09 -1.78 -7.32
C GLY A 218 -10.38 -1.67 -8.12
N PHE A 219 -11.04 -2.79 -8.41
CA PHE A 219 -12.32 -2.78 -9.11
C PHE A 219 -13.49 -2.31 -8.23
N VAL A 220 -13.48 -2.60 -6.92
CA VAL A 220 -14.46 -2.04 -5.98
C VAL A 220 -14.38 -0.52 -5.99
N VAL A 221 -13.17 0.05 -5.89
CA VAL A 221 -12.98 1.51 -5.90
C VAL A 221 -13.38 2.12 -7.24
N LEU A 222 -13.08 1.48 -8.38
CA LEU A 222 -13.57 1.95 -9.68
C LEU A 222 -15.10 2.02 -9.77
N LYS A 223 -15.79 1.04 -9.19
CA LYS A 223 -17.27 0.98 -9.24
C LYS A 223 -17.95 1.91 -8.24
N THR A 224 -17.39 2.03 -7.04
CA THR A 224 -18.02 2.79 -5.94
C THR A 224 -17.55 4.24 -5.87
N GLY A 225 -16.37 4.52 -6.40
CA GLY A 225 -15.67 5.80 -6.24
C GLY A 225 -15.26 6.09 -4.80
N SER A 226 -15.20 5.07 -3.92
CA SER A 226 -14.87 5.21 -2.50
C SER A 226 -13.77 4.23 -2.09
N ILE A 227 -12.80 4.72 -1.33
CA ILE A 227 -11.75 3.88 -0.71
C ILE A 227 -12.13 3.39 0.69
N MET A 228 -13.24 3.86 1.27
CA MET A 228 -13.54 3.63 2.70
C MET A 228 -13.73 2.16 3.03
N GLY A 229 -14.52 1.42 2.25
CA GLY A 229 -14.76 0.00 2.49
C GLY A 229 -13.51 -0.84 2.32
N VAL A 230 -12.71 -0.57 1.29
CA VAL A 230 -11.45 -1.28 1.06
C VAL A 230 -10.40 -0.93 2.12
N SER A 231 -10.36 0.31 2.63
CA SER A 231 -9.50 0.72 3.74
C SER A 231 -9.85 -0.02 5.04
N ILE A 232 -11.13 -0.14 5.33
CA ILE A 232 -11.61 -0.90 6.50
C ILE A 232 -11.26 -2.39 6.32
N SER A 233 -11.51 -2.97 5.14
CA SER A 233 -11.17 -4.36 4.84
C SER A 233 -9.67 -4.61 5.00
N HIS A 234 -8.83 -3.78 4.41
CA HIS A 234 -7.37 -3.89 4.50
C HIS A 234 -6.89 -3.77 5.96
N GLY A 235 -7.38 -2.78 6.69
CA GLY A 235 -7.05 -2.61 8.10
C GLY A 235 -7.47 -3.82 8.96
N ILE A 236 -8.68 -4.36 8.74
CA ILE A 236 -9.14 -5.58 9.42
C ILE A 236 -8.28 -6.78 9.02
N THR A 237 -7.94 -6.93 7.73
CA THR A 237 -7.02 -7.98 7.25
C THR A 237 -5.73 -7.97 8.06
N ASN A 238 -5.08 -6.81 8.18
CA ASN A 238 -3.81 -6.68 8.90
C ASN A 238 -3.98 -6.89 10.42
N VAL A 239 -5.08 -6.44 11.03
CA VAL A 239 -5.38 -6.71 12.45
C VAL A 239 -5.58 -8.20 12.69
N VAL A 240 -6.32 -8.88 11.82
CA VAL A 240 -6.52 -10.34 11.93
C VAL A 240 -5.20 -11.07 11.73
N LEU A 241 -4.45 -10.71 10.69
CA LEU A 241 -3.16 -11.33 10.34
C LEU A 241 -2.11 -11.20 11.47
N PHE A 242 -1.97 -10.00 12.05
CA PHE A 242 -0.83 -9.70 12.94
C PHE A 242 -1.17 -9.71 14.43
N LEU A 243 -2.45 -9.62 14.80
CA LEU A 243 -2.86 -9.57 16.20
C LEU A 243 -3.80 -10.72 16.58
N VAL A 244 -4.90 -10.93 15.85
CA VAL A 244 -5.96 -11.84 16.29
C VAL A 244 -5.57 -13.29 16.06
N ALA A 245 -5.31 -13.68 14.81
CA ALA A 245 -5.04 -15.07 14.46
C ALA A 245 -3.78 -15.64 15.13
N PRO A 246 -2.64 -14.91 15.18
CA PRO A 246 -1.47 -15.40 15.91
C PRO A 246 -1.71 -15.55 17.41
N SER A 247 -2.45 -14.61 18.05
CA SER A 247 -2.77 -14.71 19.48
C SER A 247 -3.67 -15.90 19.78
N MET A 248 -4.60 -16.25 18.88
CA MET A 248 -5.44 -17.44 19.02
C MET A 248 -4.63 -18.73 18.87
N ALA A 249 -3.68 -18.78 17.92
CA ALA A 249 -2.80 -19.93 17.72
C ALA A 249 -1.93 -20.19 18.97
N VAL A 250 -1.31 -19.16 19.53
CA VAL A 250 -0.53 -19.26 20.77
C VAL A 250 -1.39 -19.76 21.94
N ALA A 251 -2.64 -19.28 22.08
CA ALA A 251 -3.55 -19.72 23.13
C ALA A 251 -3.97 -21.20 22.99
N GLN A 252 -3.90 -21.76 21.77
CA GLN A 252 -4.21 -23.16 21.46
C GLN A 252 -2.97 -24.07 21.51
N GLY A 253 -1.78 -23.51 21.76
CA GLY A 253 -0.52 -24.26 21.80
C GLY A 253 -0.02 -24.70 20.42
N LEU A 254 -0.41 -23.98 19.36
CA LEU A 254 -0.03 -24.22 17.96
C LEU A 254 1.14 -23.34 17.56
#